data_0c5bd31eebc7d804e36e3af89a913db1
#
_entry.id   0c5bd31eebc7d804e36e3af89a913db1
#
_cell.length_a   1.000
_cell.length_b   1.000
_cell.length_c   1.000
_cell.angle_alpha   90.00
_cell.angle_beta   90.00
_cell.angle_gamma   90.00
#
_symmetry.space_group_name_H-M   'P 1'
#
loop_
_entity.id
_entity.type
_entity.pdbx_description
1 polymer ?
#
loop_
_entity_poly.entity_id
_entity_poly.type
_entity_poly.pdbx_seq_one_letter_code
_entity_poly.pdbx_strand_id
1 'polypeptide(L)'
;MKKVDKTYLKSLLETPSVTGSEVKVANLVRERLADTADEIETNVMGSVHSRLKGKGNAPSVMISAHMDEIGLMVTYISDSGYLSVAAVGGVDAAILPGMRVDVHTESGTYRGVVGRKPIHLIEPDERKKVTPLENLVIDLGMPAKKVKKIVRIGDVITFGVGFEKFGKGMAVSRAFDDKAGVYIITRVMEELKEAGGAQGDYICATTVQEEIGLRGGTTSAYGINPDVCIAFDVTHATDYPGIDQSKHGKLLCGDGPVIARGPNINPVVFERLCKAAKEEGIPFQLEAEPRVTGTDAGAMQIQRGGKATGLVSIALRYMHTPTEVICLQDLEATVALLKRFILDLDEDVSFVPGV
;
A
#
# COMPACT_ATOMS: atom_id res chain seq x y z
N MET A 1 5.07 -16.49 15.86
CA MET A 1 4.36 -15.84 14.73
C MET A 1 3.43 -16.83 14.04
N LYS A 2 2.25 -16.41 13.65
CA LYS A 2 1.31 -17.21 12.85
C LYS A 2 1.83 -17.37 11.41
N LYS A 3 1.17 -18.25 10.65
CA LYS A 3 1.47 -18.39 9.22
C LYS A 3 0.67 -17.35 8.43
N VAL A 4 1.28 -16.75 7.40
CA VAL A 4 0.62 -15.84 6.47
C VAL A 4 -0.62 -16.50 5.87
N ASP A 5 -1.76 -15.83 5.96
CA ASP A 5 -2.98 -16.19 5.23
C ASP A 5 -2.81 -15.80 3.75
N LYS A 6 -2.19 -16.71 3.01
CA LYS A 6 -1.89 -16.49 1.58
C LYS A 6 -3.14 -16.37 0.72
N THR A 7 -4.26 -16.92 1.16
CA THR A 7 -5.53 -16.83 0.43
C THR A 7 -6.06 -15.42 0.48
N TYR A 8 -6.10 -14.83 1.67
CA TYR A 8 -6.53 -13.44 1.83
C TYR A 8 -5.55 -12.45 1.18
N LEU A 9 -4.23 -12.62 1.41
CA LEU A 9 -3.22 -11.78 0.77
C LEU A 9 -3.34 -11.81 -0.75
N LYS A 10 -3.47 -13.00 -1.35
CA LYS A 10 -3.67 -13.17 -2.78
C LYS A 10 -4.95 -12.48 -3.28
N SER A 11 -6.07 -12.60 -2.54
CA SER A 11 -7.31 -11.93 -2.92
C SER A 11 -7.19 -10.41 -2.96
N LEU A 12 -6.47 -9.80 -2.00
CA LEU A 12 -6.17 -8.37 -2.00
C LEU A 12 -5.33 -7.97 -3.22
N LEU A 13 -4.21 -8.67 -3.44
CA LEU A 13 -3.25 -8.35 -4.51
C LEU A 13 -3.83 -8.52 -5.92
N GLU A 14 -4.66 -9.53 -6.15
CA GLU A 14 -5.25 -9.81 -7.46
C GLU A 14 -6.51 -8.97 -7.75
N THR A 15 -7.15 -8.42 -6.71
CA THR A 15 -8.30 -7.52 -6.89
C THR A 15 -7.81 -6.15 -7.39
N PRO A 16 -8.29 -5.69 -8.58
CA PRO A 16 -7.87 -4.41 -9.13
C PRO A 16 -8.38 -3.23 -8.29
N SER A 17 -7.49 -2.25 -8.06
CA SER A 17 -7.81 -1.03 -7.32
C SER A 17 -6.92 0.14 -7.73
N VAL A 18 -6.74 0.36 -9.02
CA VAL A 18 -6.06 1.59 -9.48
C VAL A 18 -6.72 2.78 -8.80
N THR A 19 -5.92 3.73 -8.32
CA THR A 19 -6.37 4.89 -7.55
C THR A 19 -7.66 5.51 -8.09
N GLY A 20 -8.66 5.65 -7.21
CA GLY A 20 -10.02 6.08 -7.56
C GLY A 20 -10.98 4.92 -7.92
N SER A 21 -10.50 3.65 -7.88
CA SER A 21 -11.28 2.45 -8.20
C SER A 21 -11.20 1.37 -7.12
N GLU A 22 -11.06 1.75 -5.85
CA GLU A 22 -10.75 0.88 -4.70
C GLU A 22 -11.94 0.08 -4.17
N VAL A 23 -13.16 0.33 -4.66
CA VAL A 23 -14.42 -0.23 -4.11
C VAL A 23 -14.37 -1.75 -3.94
N LYS A 24 -13.73 -2.48 -4.85
CA LYS A 24 -13.65 -3.94 -4.77
C LYS A 24 -12.76 -4.42 -3.61
N VAL A 25 -11.64 -3.75 -3.38
CA VAL A 25 -10.75 -4.05 -2.23
C VAL A 25 -11.43 -3.62 -0.92
N ALA A 26 -12.11 -2.47 -0.92
CA ALA A 26 -12.90 -2.02 0.23
C ALA A 26 -13.99 -3.05 0.61
N ASN A 27 -14.62 -3.71 -0.37
CA ASN A 27 -15.58 -4.80 -0.11
C ASN A 27 -14.89 -6.00 0.56
N LEU A 28 -13.72 -6.42 0.07
CA LEU A 28 -12.97 -7.53 0.69
C LEU A 28 -12.61 -7.22 2.14
N VAL A 29 -12.22 -5.99 2.45
CA VAL A 29 -11.92 -5.56 3.83
C VAL A 29 -13.16 -5.61 4.70
N ARG A 30 -14.30 -5.06 4.22
CA ARG A 30 -15.57 -5.09 4.98
C ARG A 30 -16.04 -6.51 5.26
N GLU A 31 -15.98 -7.39 4.26
CA GLU A 31 -16.32 -8.80 4.40
C GLU A 31 -15.39 -9.51 5.40
N ARG A 32 -14.08 -9.24 5.31
CA ARG A 32 -13.07 -9.83 6.20
C ARG A 32 -13.26 -9.47 7.65
N LEU A 33 -13.64 -8.23 7.93
CA LEU A 33 -13.73 -7.71 9.29
C LEU A 33 -15.17 -7.69 9.85
N ALA A 34 -16.17 -8.16 9.11
CA ALA A 34 -17.59 -8.11 9.49
C ALA A 34 -17.90 -8.73 10.87
N ASP A 35 -17.24 -9.85 11.20
CA ASP A 35 -17.42 -10.55 12.48
C ASP A 35 -16.39 -10.16 13.55
N THR A 36 -15.41 -9.31 13.19
CA THR A 36 -14.29 -8.96 14.05
C THR A 36 -14.43 -7.55 14.62
N ALA A 37 -14.74 -6.58 13.76
CA ALA A 37 -14.90 -5.19 14.13
C ALA A 37 -16.22 -4.96 14.87
N ASP A 38 -16.22 -4.05 15.85
CA ASP A 38 -17.44 -3.62 16.51
C ASP A 38 -18.23 -2.58 15.68
N GLU A 39 -17.52 -1.83 14.83
CA GLU A 39 -18.10 -0.85 13.91
C GLU A 39 -17.31 -0.83 12.60
N ILE A 40 -17.99 -0.74 11.46
CA ILE A 40 -17.39 -0.54 10.14
C ILE A 40 -18.09 0.60 9.43
N GLU A 41 -17.34 1.64 9.10
CA GLU A 41 -17.82 2.83 8.41
C GLU A 41 -17.03 3.05 7.12
N THR A 42 -17.69 3.57 6.09
CA THR A 42 -17.02 4.00 4.85
C THR A 42 -17.27 5.48 4.66
N ASN A 43 -16.22 6.28 4.57
CA ASN A 43 -16.35 7.71 4.34
C ASN A 43 -16.73 8.03 2.89
N VAL A 44 -17.03 9.30 2.61
CA VAL A 44 -17.45 9.76 1.28
C VAL A 44 -16.38 9.56 0.19
N MET A 45 -15.11 9.44 0.55
CA MET A 45 -14.02 9.17 -0.40
C MET A 45 -13.84 7.68 -0.70
N GLY A 46 -14.40 6.79 0.14
CA GLY A 46 -14.29 5.34 -0.02
C GLY A 46 -13.34 4.66 0.96
N SER A 47 -12.63 5.40 1.84
CA SER A 47 -11.83 4.79 2.90
C SER A 47 -12.71 4.03 3.88
N VAL A 48 -12.29 2.82 4.29
CA VAL A 48 -13.01 1.98 5.24
C VAL A 48 -12.33 2.08 6.60
N HIS A 49 -13.11 2.46 7.61
CA HIS A 49 -12.69 2.58 9.00
C HIS A 49 -13.38 1.48 9.80
N SER A 50 -12.60 0.49 10.22
CA SER A 50 -13.08 -0.59 11.07
C SER A 50 -12.56 -0.35 12.49
N ARG A 51 -13.46 -0.32 13.48
CA ARG A 51 -13.14 -0.03 14.88
C ARG A 51 -13.35 -1.26 15.76
N LEU A 52 -12.35 -1.54 16.57
CA LEU A 52 -12.43 -2.43 17.71
C LEU A 52 -12.39 -1.57 18.98
N LYS A 53 -13.47 -1.56 19.74
CA LYS A 53 -13.61 -0.73 20.94
C LYS A 53 -12.68 -1.18 22.06
N GLY A 54 -12.02 -0.22 22.69
CA GLY A 54 -11.22 -0.42 23.86
C GLY A 54 -12.07 -0.77 25.09
N LYS A 55 -11.43 -1.38 26.07
CA LYS A 55 -12.06 -1.78 27.36
C LYS A 55 -11.83 -0.76 28.48
N GLY A 56 -10.96 0.20 28.26
CA GLY A 56 -10.54 1.22 29.22
C GLY A 56 -10.36 2.58 28.58
N ASN A 57 -9.48 3.40 29.14
CA ASN A 57 -9.26 4.79 28.75
C ASN A 57 -7.88 5.03 28.11
N ALA A 58 -7.19 3.98 27.65
CA ALA A 58 -5.93 4.16 26.95
C ALA A 58 -6.13 4.94 25.63
N PRO A 59 -5.08 5.60 25.13
CA PRO A 59 -5.18 6.35 23.88
C PRO A 59 -5.66 5.51 22.71
N SER A 60 -6.50 6.12 21.87
CA SER A 60 -6.97 5.51 20.62
C SER A 60 -5.88 5.47 19.57
N VAL A 61 -5.74 4.34 18.88
CA VAL A 61 -4.74 4.12 17.84
C VAL A 61 -5.42 3.88 16.50
N MET A 62 -5.12 4.71 15.52
CA MET A 62 -5.45 4.47 14.13
C MET A 62 -4.20 4.00 13.40
N ILE A 63 -4.29 2.86 12.71
CA ILE A 63 -3.26 2.45 11.75
C ILE A 63 -3.85 2.54 10.35
N SER A 64 -3.18 3.28 9.46
CA SER A 64 -3.56 3.42 8.06
C SER A 64 -2.69 2.56 7.15
N ALA A 65 -3.29 2.07 6.07
CA ALA A 65 -2.64 1.45 4.92
C ALA A 65 -3.52 1.69 3.70
N HIS A 66 -2.94 1.95 2.53
CA HIS A 66 -3.74 2.30 1.38
C HIS A 66 -4.16 1.10 0.53
N MET A 67 -5.40 1.16 0.01
CA MET A 67 -6.00 0.12 -0.83
C MET A 67 -5.69 0.32 -2.31
N ASP A 68 -5.33 1.54 -2.69
CA ASP A 68 -5.05 1.86 -4.08
C ASP A 68 -3.69 1.35 -4.54
N GLU A 69 -3.54 1.24 -5.83
CA GLU A 69 -2.32 0.83 -6.53
C GLU A 69 -2.11 1.71 -7.74
N ILE A 70 -0.86 1.88 -8.17
CA ILE A 70 -0.53 2.55 -9.42
C ILE A 70 -1.08 1.79 -10.63
N GLY A 71 -1.34 2.50 -11.71
CA GLY A 71 -1.82 1.89 -12.94
C GLY A 71 -1.94 2.87 -14.09
N LEU A 72 -2.76 2.53 -15.08
CA LEU A 72 -3.02 3.38 -16.22
C LEU A 72 -4.52 3.67 -16.33
N MET A 73 -4.85 4.75 -17.05
CA MET A 73 -6.22 5.14 -17.35
C MET A 73 -6.37 5.42 -18.86
N VAL A 74 -7.44 4.92 -19.45
CA VAL A 74 -7.75 5.17 -20.87
C VAL A 74 -8.11 6.64 -21.07
N THR A 75 -7.37 7.32 -21.96
CA THR A 75 -7.59 8.73 -22.30
C THR A 75 -8.20 8.93 -23.68
N TYR A 76 -7.96 7.97 -24.60
CA TYR A 76 -8.47 8.05 -25.97
C TYR A 76 -8.59 6.65 -26.60
N ILE A 77 -9.57 6.48 -27.49
CA ILE A 77 -9.76 5.26 -28.28
C ILE A 77 -9.66 5.63 -29.76
N SER A 78 -8.63 5.15 -30.44
CA SER A 78 -8.40 5.47 -31.84
C SER A 78 -9.45 4.86 -32.79
N ASP A 79 -9.49 5.34 -34.01
CA ASP A 79 -10.39 4.78 -35.04
C ASP A 79 -10.05 3.33 -35.43
N SER A 80 -8.82 2.92 -35.20
CA SER A 80 -8.36 1.55 -35.39
C SER A 80 -8.50 0.67 -34.14
N GLY A 81 -8.97 1.21 -33.00
CA GLY A 81 -9.26 0.45 -31.78
C GLY A 81 -8.09 0.33 -30.79
N TYR A 82 -7.00 1.05 -30.98
CA TYR A 82 -5.93 1.17 -29.99
C TYR A 82 -6.29 2.17 -28.90
N LEU A 83 -5.86 1.92 -27.66
CA LEU A 83 -6.10 2.81 -26.53
C LEU A 83 -4.87 3.66 -26.25
N SER A 84 -5.03 4.98 -26.15
CA SER A 84 -4.05 5.86 -25.50
C SER A 84 -4.34 5.92 -24.00
N VAL A 85 -3.29 6.08 -23.20
CA VAL A 85 -3.38 6.01 -21.74
C VAL A 85 -2.56 7.10 -21.06
N ALA A 86 -2.94 7.43 -19.84
CA ALA A 86 -2.15 8.22 -18.91
C ALA A 86 -1.81 7.38 -17.66
N ALA A 87 -0.73 7.72 -16.97
CA ALA A 87 -0.38 7.14 -15.70
C ALA A 87 -1.33 7.62 -14.59
N VAL A 88 -1.63 6.72 -13.67
CA VAL A 88 -2.25 7.01 -12.37
C VAL A 88 -1.27 6.58 -11.31
N GLY A 89 -0.75 7.54 -10.51
CA GLY A 89 0.37 7.33 -9.61
C GLY A 89 1.74 7.31 -10.32
N GLY A 90 2.76 6.85 -9.64
CA GLY A 90 4.16 6.90 -10.08
C GLY A 90 4.58 5.78 -11.03
N VAL A 91 4.04 5.72 -12.24
CA VAL A 91 4.35 4.68 -13.24
C VAL A 91 5.58 5.03 -14.07
N ASP A 92 6.58 4.14 -14.09
CA ASP A 92 7.74 4.26 -14.98
C ASP A 92 7.41 3.76 -16.40
N ALA A 93 7.41 4.68 -17.37
CA ALA A 93 7.16 4.37 -18.78
C ALA A 93 8.22 3.41 -19.39
N ALA A 94 9.43 3.34 -18.82
CA ALA A 94 10.51 2.51 -19.34
C ALA A 94 10.22 1.01 -19.26
N ILE A 95 9.44 0.58 -18.27
CA ILE A 95 9.14 -0.83 -18.04
C ILE A 95 7.89 -1.33 -18.79
N LEU A 96 7.06 -0.43 -19.32
CA LEU A 96 5.77 -0.78 -19.91
C LEU A 96 5.84 -1.53 -21.26
N PRO A 97 6.76 -1.19 -22.19
CA PRO A 97 6.76 -1.78 -23.52
C PRO A 97 6.83 -3.32 -23.51
N GLY A 98 5.85 -3.97 -24.14
CA GLY A 98 5.78 -5.43 -24.21
C GLY A 98 5.06 -6.10 -23.05
N MET A 99 4.60 -5.33 -22.06
CA MET A 99 3.84 -5.87 -20.94
C MET A 99 2.43 -6.31 -21.34
N ARG A 100 1.90 -7.27 -20.59
CA ARG A 100 0.48 -7.59 -20.56
C ARG A 100 -0.21 -6.73 -19.50
N VAL A 101 -1.41 -6.27 -19.83
CA VAL A 101 -2.24 -5.44 -18.96
C VAL A 101 -3.67 -5.95 -18.94
N ASP A 102 -4.42 -5.60 -17.92
CA ASP A 102 -5.84 -5.90 -17.79
C ASP A 102 -6.64 -4.60 -17.78
N VAL A 103 -7.44 -4.40 -18.81
CA VAL A 103 -8.35 -3.25 -18.95
C VAL A 103 -9.66 -3.60 -18.25
N HIS A 104 -10.00 -2.84 -17.20
CA HIS A 104 -11.21 -3.03 -16.38
C HIS A 104 -12.32 -2.15 -16.89
N THR A 105 -13.35 -2.75 -17.44
CA THR A 105 -14.52 -2.05 -18.00
C THR A 105 -15.80 -2.45 -17.26
N GLU A 106 -16.89 -1.73 -17.52
CA GLU A 106 -18.20 -2.09 -16.97
C GLU A 106 -18.66 -3.50 -17.41
N SER A 107 -18.26 -3.94 -18.59
CA SER A 107 -18.64 -5.24 -19.15
C SER A 107 -17.72 -6.40 -18.75
N GLY A 108 -16.63 -6.12 -18.03
CA GLY A 108 -15.66 -7.10 -17.58
C GLY A 108 -14.21 -6.68 -17.79
N THR A 109 -13.28 -7.60 -17.55
CA THR A 109 -11.85 -7.39 -17.69
C THR A 109 -11.34 -7.98 -19.01
N TYR A 110 -10.57 -7.19 -19.76
CA TYR A 110 -10.02 -7.60 -21.05
C TYR A 110 -8.49 -7.51 -21.04
N ARG A 111 -7.85 -8.62 -21.40
CA ARG A 111 -6.40 -8.69 -21.53
C ARG A 111 -5.96 -7.88 -22.74
N GLY A 112 -4.96 -6.99 -22.53
CA GLY A 112 -4.28 -6.24 -23.57
C GLY A 112 -2.77 -6.38 -23.49
N VAL A 113 -2.09 -5.79 -24.45
CA VAL A 113 -0.62 -5.68 -24.50
C VAL A 113 -0.21 -4.24 -24.72
N VAL A 114 0.89 -3.82 -24.08
CA VAL A 114 1.49 -2.50 -24.31
C VAL A 114 2.37 -2.57 -25.54
N GLY A 115 1.90 -1.93 -26.62
CA GLY A 115 2.61 -1.85 -27.88
C GLY A 115 3.48 -0.60 -28.00
N ARG A 116 4.62 -0.75 -28.67
CA ARG A 116 5.47 0.35 -29.13
C ARG A 116 6.01 0.06 -30.52
N LYS A 117 6.51 1.10 -31.19
CA LYS A 117 7.22 0.95 -32.47
C LYS A 117 8.40 -0.03 -32.30
N PRO A 118 8.51 -1.07 -33.15
CA PRO A 118 9.58 -2.08 -33.01
C PRO A 118 10.97 -1.46 -33.30
N ILE A 119 12.01 -1.97 -32.62
CA ILE A 119 13.38 -1.42 -32.66
C ILE A 119 13.92 -1.23 -34.07
N HIS A 120 13.53 -2.11 -35.01
CA HIS A 120 13.97 -2.04 -36.41
C HIS A 120 13.42 -0.84 -37.18
N LEU A 121 12.33 -0.22 -36.67
CA LEU A 121 11.70 0.94 -37.28
C LEU A 121 11.97 2.23 -36.50
N ILE A 122 12.75 2.15 -35.40
CA ILE A 122 13.15 3.31 -34.58
C ILE A 122 14.45 3.87 -35.11
N GLU A 123 14.53 5.19 -35.28
CA GLU A 123 15.73 5.87 -35.68
C GLU A 123 16.89 5.64 -34.68
N PRO A 124 18.16 5.53 -35.14
CA PRO A 124 19.29 5.23 -34.25
C PRO A 124 19.39 6.10 -33.01
N ASP A 125 19.14 7.39 -33.15
CA ASP A 125 19.23 8.38 -32.05
C ASP A 125 18.10 8.26 -31.02
N GLU A 126 16.98 7.64 -31.40
CA GLU A 126 15.83 7.42 -30.51
C GLU A 126 15.92 6.09 -29.74
N ARG A 127 16.79 5.14 -30.19
CA ARG A 127 16.90 3.81 -29.56
C ARG A 127 17.37 3.84 -28.13
N LYS A 128 18.13 4.88 -27.75
CA LYS A 128 18.66 5.07 -26.39
C LYS A 128 17.72 5.83 -25.47
N LYS A 129 16.62 6.37 -25.99
CA LYS A 129 15.64 7.14 -25.22
C LYS A 129 14.52 6.25 -24.71
N VAL A 130 14.04 6.55 -23.50
CA VAL A 130 12.79 5.97 -23.00
C VAL A 130 11.65 6.43 -23.92
N THR A 131 10.82 5.50 -24.36
CA THR A 131 9.63 5.84 -25.14
C THR A 131 8.63 6.52 -24.20
N PRO A 132 8.26 7.78 -24.45
CA PRO A 132 7.26 8.47 -23.63
C PRO A 132 5.93 7.71 -23.62
N LEU A 133 5.19 7.81 -22.50
CA LEU A 133 3.92 7.08 -22.33
C LEU A 133 2.89 7.41 -23.42
N GLU A 134 2.83 8.65 -23.87
CA GLU A 134 1.96 9.10 -24.96
C GLU A 134 2.24 8.43 -26.32
N ASN A 135 3.42 7.82 -26.49
CA ASN A 135 3.80 7.08 -27.69
C ASN A 135 3.62 5.54 -27.54
N LEU A 136 3.09 5.10 -26.40
CA LEU A 136 2.68 3.73 -26.17
C LEU A 136 1.17 3.59 -26.45
N VAL A 137 0.77 2.39 -26.84
CA VAL A 137 -0.65 2.07 -27.08
C VAL A 137 -1.00 0.76 -26.38
N ILE A 138 -2.26 0.63 -25.98
CA ILE A 138 -2.78 -0.67 -25.53
C ILE A 138 -3.56 -1.29 -26.71
N ASP A 139 -3.16 -2.51 -27.04
CA ASP A 139 -3.80 -3.33 -28.06
C ASP A 139 -4.58 -4.47 -27.37
N LEU A 140 -5.88 -4.53 -27.65
CA LEU A 140 -6.78 -5.59 -27.15
C LEU A 140 -6.93 -6.75 -28.14
N GLY A 141 -6.31 -6.70 -29.31
CA GLY A 141 -6.45 -7.73 -30.36
C GLY A 141 -7.89 -7.83 -30.90
N MET A 142 -8.67 -6.75 -30.85
CA MET A 142 -10.09 -6.74 -31.21
C MET A 142 -10.39 -5.72 -32.31
N PRO A 143 -11.42 -5.97 -33.15
CA PRO A 143 -11.90 -4.97 -34.11
C PRO A 143 -12.33 -3.67 -33.40
N ALA A 144 -11.98 -2.52 -33.97
CA ALA A 144 -12.27 -1.19 -33.43
C ALA A 144 -13.73 -1.00 -32.97
N LYS A 145 -14.69 -1.48 -33.75
CA LYS A 145 -16.13 -1.42 -33.43
C LYS A 145 -16.45 -2.13 -32.10
N LYS A 146 -15.75 -3.24 -31.80
CA LYS A 146 -15.93 -3.98 -30.53
C LYS A 146 -15.27 -3.21 -29.40
N VAL A 147 -14.03 -2.72 -29.57
CA VAL A 147 -13.31 -1.93 -28.57
C VAL A 147 -14.14 -0.70 -28.15
N LYS A 148 -14.60 0.10 -29.12
CA LYS A 148 -15.44 1.29 -28.88
C LYS A 148 -16.79 0.99 -28.20
N LYS A 149 -17.25 -0.27 -28.24
CA LYS A 149 -18.47 -0.69 -27.53
C LYS A 149 -18.24 -1.04 -26.08
N ILE A 150 -17.08 -1.61 -25.74
CA ILE A 150 -16.79 -2.18 -24.41
C ILE A 150 -15.89 -1.30 -23.55
N VAL A 151 -15.00 -0.50 -24.15
CA VAL A 151 -14.06 0.39 -23.43
C VAL A 151 -14.59 1.82 -23.45
N ARG A 152 -14.42 2.50 -22.31
CA ARG A 152 -14.75 3.91 -22.13
C ARG A 152 -13.51 4.70 -21.74
N ILE A 153 -13.50 5.99 -22.03
CA ILE A 153 -12.52 6.93 -21.47
C ILE A 153 -12.72 6.95 -19.96
N GLY A 154 -11.61 6.84 -19.21
CA GLY A 154 -11.63 6.73 -17.76
C GLY A 154 -11.58 5.29 -17.24
N ASP A 155 -11.72 4.26 -18.09
CA ASP A 155 -11.51 2.87 -17.68
C ASP A 155 -10.05 2.69 -17.20
N VAL A 156 -9.89 2.01 -16.09
CA VAL A 156 -8.57 1.81 -15.46
C VAL A 156 -7.93 0.50 -15.92
N ILE A 157 -6.60 0.46 -15.83
CA ILE A 157 -5.79 -0.62 -16.35
C ILE A 157 -4.75 -1.01 -15.30
N THR A 158 -4.75 -2.28 -14.90
CA THR A 158 -3.70 -2.85 -14.04
C THR A 158 -2.65 -3.61 -14.86
N PHE A 159 -1.48 -3.80 -14.28
CA PHE A 159 -0.48 -4.71 -14.85
C PHE A 159 -1.00 -6.15 -14.77
N GLY A 160 -0.85 -6.90 -15.86
CA GLY A 160 -1.44 -8.24 -16.03
C GLY A 160 -0.66 -9.36 -15.34
N VAL A 161 -0.24 -9.13 -14.09
CA VAL A 161 0.48 -10.06 -13.22
C VAL A 161 -0.24 -10.19 -11.89
N GLY A 162 0.00 -11.28 -11.17
CA GLY A 162 -0.63 -11.57 -9.88
C GLY A 162 0.38 -12.12 -8.88
N PHE A 163 -0.12 -12.62 -7.77
CA PHE A 163 0.68 -13.18 -6.69
C PHE A 163 1.34 -14.51 -7.07
N GLU A 164 2.66 -14.57 -6.94
CA GLU A 164 3.46 -15.78 -7.13
C GLU A 164 4.45 -15.98 -5.98
N LYS A 165 4.69 -17.24 -5.62
CA LYS A 165 5.78 -17.57 -4.71
C LYS A 165 7.11 -17.37 -5.44
N PHE A 166 8.06 -16.72 -4.79
CA PHE A 166 9.36 -16.40 -5.36
C PHE A 166 10.49 -16.93 -4.47
N GLY A 167 11.04 -18.08 -4.81
CA GLY A 167 12.07 -18.73 -3.98
C GLY A 167 11.57 -19.11 -2.58
N LYS A 168 12.49 -19.12 -1.60
CA LYS A 168 12.20 -19.53 -0.22
C LYS A 168 11.75 -18.34 0.62
N GLY A 169 10.46 -18.31 0.97
CA GLY A 169 9.90 -17.29 1.88
C GLY A 169 9.54 -15.96 1.21
N MET A 170 9.94 -15.76 -0.04
CA MET A 170 9.64 -14.56 -0.81
C MET A 170 8.36 -14.72 -1.64
N ALA A 171 7.80 -13.60 -2.03
CA ALA A 171 6.70 -13.52 -2.99
C ALA A 171 6.92 -12.35 -3.94
N VAL A 172 6.39 -12.48 -5.17
CA VAL A 172 6.36 -11.43 -6.17
C VAL A 172 4.91 -11.17 -6.59
N SER A 173 4.57 -9.90 -6.73
CA SER A 173 3.26 -9.44 -7.23
C SER A 173 3.35 -7.98 -7.65
N ARG A 174 2.32 -7.48 -8.30
CA ARG A 174 2.00 -6.05 -8.27
C ARG A 174 1.32 -5.69 -6.95
N ALA A 175 1.29 -4.43 -6.59
CA ALA A 175 0.46 -3.87 -5.52
C ALA A 175 0.73 -4.45 -4.11
N PHE A 176 1.94 -4.95 -3.82
CA PHE A 176 2.35 -5.05 -2.42
C PHE A 176 2.38 -3.67 -1.77
N ASP A 177 2.68 -2.66 -2.55
CA ASP A 177 2.45 -1.26 -2.30
C ASP A 177 0.96 -0.93 -2.56
N ASP A 178 0.08 -0.68 -1.54
CA ASP A 178 0.31 -1.03 -0.13
C ASP A 178 -0.75 -2.02 0.39
N LYS A 179 -1.16 -2.96 -0.48
CA LYS A 179 -2.07 -4.04 -0.06
C LYS A 179 -1.41 -5.01 0.93
N ALA A 180 -0.08 -4.99 1.04
CA ALA A 180 0.63 -5.66 2.13
C ALA A 180 0.26 -5.03 3.48
N GLY A 181 0.18 -3.71 3.53
CA GLY A 181 -0.29 -2.99 4.71
C GLY A 181 -1.77 -3.24 5.00
N VAL A 182 -2.63 -3.23 3.99
CA VAL A 182 -4.05 -3.60 4.16
C VAL A 182 -4.16 -4.99 4.80
N TYR A 183 -3.37 -5.96 4.34
CA TYR A 183 -3.28 -7.28 4.96
C TYR A 183 -2.87 -7.17 6.43
N ILE A 184 -1.78 -6.46 6.72
CA ILE A 184 -1.21 -6.35 8.08
C ILE A 184 -2.23 -5.73 9.04
N ILE A 185 -2.80 -4.56 8.73
CA ILE A 185 -3.67 -3.84 9.66
C ILE A 185 -5.00 -4.56 9.91
N THR A 186 -5.52 -5.31 8.93
CA THR A 186 -6.68 -6.18 9.13
C THR A 186 -6.35 -7.37 10.03
N ARG A 187 -5.17 -7.99 9.85
CA ARG A 187 -4.66 -9.06 10.71
C ARG A 187 -4.42 -8.58 12.15
N VAL A 188 -3.92 -7.35 12.34
CA VAL A 188 -3.77 -6.76 13.68
C VAL A 188 -5.12 -6.72 14.41
N MET A 189 -6.21 -6.33 13.73
CA MET A 189 -7.55 -6.33 14.33
C MET A 189 -8.01 -7.72 14.76
N GLU A 190 -7.82 -8.72 13.90
CA GLU A 190 -8.14 -10.12 14.24
C GLU A 190 -7.34 -10.61 15.45
N GLU A 191 -6.02 -10.34 15.48
CA GLU A 191 -5.13 -10.73 16.57
C GLU A 191 -5.46 -10.02 17.90
N LEU A 192 -5.89 -8.76 17.85
CA LEU A 192 -6.37 -8.03 19.03
C LEU A 192 -7.68 -8.60 19.54
N LYS A 193 -8.64 -8.92 18.66
CA LYS A 193 -9.91 -9.55 19.04
C LYS A 193 -9.68 -10.90 19.72
N GLU A 194 -8.80 -11.74 19.15
CA GLU A 194 -8.43 -13.04 19.73
C GLU A 194 -7.72 -12.89 21.10
N ALA A 195 -6.91 -11.85 21.28
CA ALA A 195 -6.26 -11.54 22.56
C ALA A 195 -7.24 -10.96 23.59
N GLY A 196 -8.50 -10.78 23.21
CA GLY A 196 -9.54 -10.25 24.07
C GLY A 196 -9.68 -8.72 24.03
N GLY A 197 -9.08 -8.01 23.08
CA GLY A 197 -9.12 -6.56 22.89
C GLY A 197 -8.03 -5.80 23.65
N ALA A 198 -7.92 -4.51 23.39
CA ALA A 198 -6.98 -3.57 24.00
C ALA A 198 -7.67 -2.65 25.03
N GLN A 199 -6.90 -1.79 25.72
CA GLN A 199 -7.46 -0.79 26.64
C GLN A 199 -7.98 0.45 25.87
N GLY A 200 -7.31 0.87 24.80
CA GLY A 200 -7.79 1.94 23.90
C GLY A 200 -8.46 1.38 22.65
N ASP A 201 -9.19 2.25 21.95
CA ASP A 201 -9.77 1.89 20.65
C ASP A 201 -8.67 1.61 19.63
N TYR A 202 -8.85 0.55 18.83
CA TYR A 202 -8.06 0.33 17.62
C TYR A 202 -8.90 0.62 16.38
N ILE A 203 -8.39 1.46 15.49
CA ILE A 203 -9.02 1.80 14.23
C ILE A 203 -8.13 1.32 13.07
N CYS A 204 -8.58 0.31 12.36
CA CYS A 204 -8.02 -0.14 11.10
C CYS A 204 -8.56 0.77 9.98
N ALA A 205 -7.74 1.70 9.49
CA ALA A 205 -8.12 2.65 8.45
C ALA A 205 -7.52 2.22 7.12
N THR A 206 -8.28 1.51 6.28
CA THR A 206 -7.86 1.22 4.91
C THR A 206 -8.21 2.40 4.03
N THR A 207 -7.17 3.13 3.59
CA THR A 207 -7.28 4.42 2.93
C THR A 207 -7.35 4.30 1.41
N VAL A 208 -7.74 5.37 0.74
CA VAL A 208 -7.84 5.50 -0.72
C VAL A 208 -7.00 6.67 -1.22
N GLN A 209 -6.63 6.64 -2.50
CA GLN A 209 -5.99 7.76 -3.20
C GLN A 209 -4.70 8.26 -2.52
N GLU A 210 -3.93 7.35 -1.97
CA GLU A 210 -2.60 7.65 -1.45
C GLU A 210 -1.67 8.09 -2.58
N GLU A 211 -1.62 7.32 -3.65
CA GLU A 211 -0.74 7.42 -4.82
C GLU A 211 -0.87 8.73 -5.63
N ILE A 212 -1.91 9.51 -5.35
CA ILE A 212 -2.15 10.83 -5.96
C ILE A 212 -2.17 11.96 -4.93
N GLY A 213 -1.57 11.74 -3.76
CA GLY A 213 -1.34 12.80 -2.77
C GLY A 213 -1.95 12.57 -1.40
N LEU A 214 -1.84 11.38 -0.81
CA LEU A 214 -2.10 11.04 0.61
C LEU A 214 -3.53 11.41 1.08
N ARG A 215 -4.50 11.34 0.18
CA ARG A 215 -5.83 11.94 0.40
C ARG A 215 -6.65 11.20 1.44
N GLY A 216 -6.61 9.87 1.40
CA GLY A 216 -7.32 9.01 2.34
C GLY A 216 -6.80 9.14 3.76
N GLY A 217 -5.47 9.12 3.94
CA GLY A 217 -4.84 9.35 5.25
C GLY A 217 -5.17 10.71 5.84
N THR A 218 -5.11 11.77 5.02
CA THR A 218 -5.50 13.13 5.40
C THR A 218 -6.92 13.17 5.96
N THR A 219 -7.89 12.67 5.20
CA THR A 219 -9.31 12.76 5.58
C THR A 219 -9.69 11.82 6.71
N SER A 220 -9.06 10.64 6.79
CA SER A 220 -9.26 9.68 7.87
C SER A 220 -8.75 10.22 9.22
N ALA A 221 -7.51 10.71 9.28
CA ALA A 221 -6.96 11.29 10.50
C ALA A 221 -7.75 12.51 10.98
N TYR A 222 -8.23 13.34 10.06
CA TYR A 222 -9.09 14.48 10.40
C TYR A 222 -10.45 14.05 10.96
N GLY A 223 -11.11 13.11 10.29
CA GLY A 223 -12.48 12.69 10.62
C GLY A 223 -12.54 11.86 11.90
N ILE A 224 -11.67 10.87 12.03
CA ILE A 224 -11.60 9.95 13.18
C ILE A 224 -11.03 10.67 14.40
N ASN A 225 -10.04 11.55 14.22
CA ASN A 225 -9.36 12.29 15.28
C ASN A 225 -8.75 11.40 16.37
N PRO A 226 -7.97 10.35 16.04
CA PRO A 226 -7.36 9.48 17.03
C PRO A 226 -6.25 10.19 17.81
N ASP A 227 -5.83 9.61 18.95
CA ASP A 227 -4.69 10.14 19.72
C ASP A 227 -3.37 9.82 19.04
N VAL A 228 -3.23 8.61 18.49
CA VAL A 228 -2.06 8.12 17.79
C VAL A 228 -2.42 7.70 16.37
N CYS A 229 -1.61 8.11 15.40
CA CYS A 229 -1.68 7.69 14.01
C CYS A 229 -0.41 6.92 13.64
N ILE A 230 -0.52 5.69 13.19
CA ILE A 230 0.60 4.97 12.57
C ILE A 230 0.24 4.76 11.10
N ALA A 231 1.11 5.21 10.17
CA ALA A 231 1.04 4.71 8.82
C ALA A 231 1.80 3.38 8.75
N PHE A 232 1.19 2.40 8.11
CA PHE A 232 1.95 1.33 7.50
C PHE A 232 2.10 1.66 6.02
N ASP A 233 3.29 1.44 5.50
CA ASP A 233 3.60 1.55 4.08
C ASP A 233 4.82 0.67 3.77
N VAL A 234 5.14 0.43 2.51
CA VAL A 234 6.36 -0.26 2.13
C VAL A 234 7.53 0.71 2.04
N THR A 235 8.76 0.21 2.19
CA THR A 235 9.97 1.02 1.97
C THR A 235 10.96 0.33 1.06
N HIS A 236 11.86 1.09 0.45
CA HIS A 236 12.84 0.60 -0.51
C HIS A 236 13.84 -0.39 0.12
N ALA A 237 13.76 -1.65 -0.25
CA ALA A 237 14.82 -2.61 0.07
C ALA A 237 16.14 -2.18 -0.58
N THR A 238 17.25 -2.39 0.13
CA THR A 238 18.59 -2.02 -0.35
C THR A 238 19.50 -3.24 -0.48
N ASP A 239 18.91 -4.43 -0.56
CA ASP A 239 19.58 -5.73 -0.58
C ASP A 239 19.76 -6.33 -1.99
N TYR A 240 19.68 -5.49 -3.04
CA TYR A 240 19.91 -5.90 -4.41
C TYR A 240 20.93 -4.99 -5.12
N PRO A 241 21.55 -5.47 -6.24
CA PRO A 241 22.61 -4.73 -6.91
C PRO A 241 22.17 -3.34 -7.39
N GLY A 242 23.08 -2.37 -7.32
CA GLY A 242 22.85 -1.00 -7.81
C GLY A 242 22.37 -0.01 -6.76
N ILE A 243 22.09 -0.44 -5.53
CA ILE A 243 21.70 0.43 -4.44
C ILE A 243 22.88 0.71 -3.51
N ASP A 244 23.12 1.99 -3.22
CA ASP A 244 24.16 2.44 -2.28
C ASP A 244 23.56 2.52 -0.86
N GLN A 245 23.87 1.52 -0.04
CA GLN A 245 23.39 1.45 1.34
C GLN A 245 23.89 2.59 2.23
N SER A 246 25.01 3.22 1.88
CA SER A 246 25.51 4.38 2.63
C SER A 246 24.63 5.63 2.47
N LYS A 247 23.87 5.68 1.38
CA LYS A 247 22.93 6.78 1.07
C LYS A 247 21.49 6.49 1.50
N HIS A 248 21.07 5.23 1.37
CA HIS A 248 19.67 4.84 1.50
C HIS A 248 19.38 3.99 2.75
N GLY A 249 20.39 3.75 3.60
CA GLY A 249 20.26 2.85 4.74
C GLY A 249 20.44 1.39 4.32
N LYS A 250 20.50 0.50 5.30
CA LYS A 250 20.58 -0.94 5.10
C LYS A 250 19.23 -1.56 5.47
N LEU A 251 18.39 -1.79 4.47
CA LEU A 251 17.04 -2.34 4.63
C LEU A 251 16.92 -3.61 3.78
N LEU A 252 16.70 -4.74 4.44
CA LEU A 252 16.76 -6.07 3.84
C LEU A 252 15.40 -6.76 3.94
N CYS A 253 14.99 -7.42 2.87
CA CYS A 253 13.84 -8.31 2.92
C CYS A 253 14.14 -9.53 3.80
N GLY A 254 13.30 -9.79 4.81
CA GLY A 254 13.45 -10.91 5.73
C GLY A 254 14.07 -10.57 7.08
N ASP A 255 14.52 -9.34 7.28
CA ASP A 255 15.06 -8.85 8.54
C ASP A 255 14.01 -8.16 9.44
N GLY A 256 12.72 -8.40 9.14
CA GLY A 256 11.58 -7.91 9.92
C GLY A 256 11.12 -6.51 9.54
N PRO A 257 10.15 -5.94 10.31
CA PRO A 257 9.63 -4.61 10.09
C PRO A 257 10.69 -3.53 10.17
N VAL A 258 10.45 -2.44 9.44
CA VAL A 258 11.26 -1.22 9.47
C VAL A 258 10.52 -0.17 10.29
N ILE A 259 11.18 0.39 11.29
CA ILE A 259 10.62 1.47 12.13
C ILE A 259 11.32 2.77 11.73
N ALA A 260 10.58 3.75 11.25
CA ALA A 260 11.10 5.04 10.84
C ALA A 260 11.42 5.94 12.03
N ARG A 261 12.48 6.75 11.89
CA ARG A 261 12.88 7.78 12.85
C ARG A 261 13.18 9.09 12.13
N GLY A 262 12.53 10.18 12.53
CA GLY A 262 12.75 11.47 11.90
C GLY A 262 11.80 12.55 12.43
N PRO A 263 11.85 13.78 11.90
CA PRO A 263 11.03 14.90 12.35
C PRO A 263 9.52 14.70 12.15
N ASN A 264 9.13 13.81 11.26
CA ASN A 264 7.73 13.45 11.02
C ASN A 264 7.21 12.39 12.02
N ILE A 265 8.09 11.80 12.82
CA ILE A 265 7.78 10.71 13.72
C ILE A 265 7.80 11.20 15.16
N ASN A 266 6.75 10.91 15.91
CA ASN A 266 6.70 11.21 17.34
C ASN A 266 7.72 10.33 18.10
N PRO A 267 8.62 10.92 18.91
CA PRO A 267 9.67 10.15 19.57
C PRO A 267 9.13 9.13 20.57
N VAL A 268 7.99 9.39 21.22
CA VAL A 268 7.37 8.44 22.16
C VAL A 268 6.82 7.24 21.39
N VAL A 269 6.17 7.46 20.24
CA VAL A 269 5.69 6.37 19.37
C VAL A 269 6.87 5.52 18.89
N PHE A 270 7.95 6.16 18.42
CA PHE A 270 9.17 5.48 17.98
C PHE A 270 9.76 4.57 19.07
N GLU A 271 9.99 5.13 20.28
CA GLU A 271 10.59 4.38 21.39
C GLU A 271 9.70 3.21 21.84
N ARG A 272 8.37 3.41 21.85
CA ARG A 272 7.42 2.33 22.21
C ARG A 272 7.37 1.23 21.16
N LEU A 273 7.44 1.55 19.86
CA LEU A 273 7.56 0.55 18.78
C LEU A 273 8.86 -0.27 18.95
N CYS A 274 9.98 0.40 19.16
CA CYS A 274 11.26 -0.28 19.40
C CYS A 274 11.23 -1.15 20.65
N LYS A 275 10.57 -0.71 21.73
CA LYS A 275 10.37 -1.49 22.96
C LYS A 275 9.54 -2.73 22.68
N ALA A 276 8.38 -2.58 22.03
CA ALA A 276 7.49 -3.68 21.67
C ALA A 276 8.20 -4.76 20.85
N ALA A 277 9.00 -4.36 19.84
CA ALA A 277 9.80 -5.29 19.05
C ALA A 277 10.80 -6.09 19.90
N LYS A 278 11.51 -5.43 20.81
CA LYS A 278 12.50 -6.08 21.70
C LYS A 278 11.84 -7.07 22.67
N GLU A 279 10.71 -6.70 23.26
CA GLU A 279 9.98 -7.54 24.22
C GLU A 279 9.41 -8.80 23.55
N GLU A 280 8.94 -8.70 22.32
CA GLU A 280 8.47 -9.84 21.52
C GLU A 280 9.60 -10.63 20.85
N GLY A 281 10.86 -10.17 20.95
CA GLY A 281 12.00 -10.79 20.28
C GLY A 281 11.90 -10.72 18.75
N ILE A 282 11.23 -9.68 18.21
CA ILE A 282 11.07 -9.45 16.78
C ILE A 282 12.31 -8.72 16.27
N PRO A 283 13.06 -9.28 15.30
CA PRO A 283 14.09 -8.52 14.61
C PRO A 283 13.42 -7.35 13.88
N PHE A 284 14.04 -6.18 13.94
CA PHE A 284 13.54 -4.98 13.26
C PHE A 284 14.69 -4.13 12.73
N GLN A 285 14.38 -3.29 11.77
CA GLN A 285 15.31 -2.40 11.10
C GLN A 285 14.94 -0.95 11.40
N LEU A 286 15.91 -0.05 11.29
CA LEU A 286 15.69 1.39 11.49
C LEU A 286 15.92 2.14 10.19
N GLU A 287 14.99 3.03 9.86
CA GLU A 287 15.08 3.94 8.73
C GLU A 287 15.13 5.39 9.21
N ALA A 288 16.05 6.17 8.65
CA ALA A 288 16.16 7.59 8.95
C ALA A 288 15.36 8.40 7.93
N GLU A 289 14.34 9.11 8.41
CA GLU A 289 13.50 10.00 7.60
C GLU A 289 13.76 11.46 7.94
N PRO A 290 14.75 12.12 7.28
CA PRO A 290 15.15 13.48 7.64
C PRO A 290 14.16 14.57 7.19
N ARG A 291 13.12 14.19 6.43
CA ARG A 291 12.09 15.07 5.88
C ARG A 291 10.71 14.51 6.18
N VAL A 292 9.68 15.18 5.67
CA VAL A 292 8.32 14.62 5.64
C VAL A 292 8.32 13.39 4.75
N THR A 293 7.74 12.29 5.25
CA THR A 293 7.60 11.04 4.49
C THR A 293 6.63 11.21 3.33
N GLY A 294 6.84 10.47 2.25
CA GLY A 294 5.90 10.39 1.13
C GLY A 294 4.70 9.48 1.39
N THR A 295 4.42 9.13 2.66
CA THR A 295 3.37 8.21 3.08
C THR A 295 2.26 8.93 3.82
N ASP A 296 1.15 8.24 4.14
CA ASP A 296 0.06 8.77 4.95
C ASP A 296 0.53 9.39 6.29
N ALA A 297 1.68 8.95 6.86
CA ALA A 297 2.23 9.53 8.09
C ALA A 297 2.49 11.04 7.97
N GLY A 298 3.02 11.49 6.83
CA GLY A 298 3.27 12.91 6.58
C GLY A 298 2.00 13.76 6.61
N ALA A 299 0.94 13.23 6.02
CA ALA A 299 -0.34 13.92 5.95
C ALA A 299 -1.11 13.87 7.28
N MET A 300 -1.02 12.76 8.01
CA MET A 300 -1.72 12.57 9.29
C MET A 300 -1.15 13.45 10.41
N GLN A 301 0.18 13.66 10.43
CA GLN A 301 0.87 14.42 11.48
C GLN A 301 0.27 15.81 11.71
N ILE A 302 -0.09 16.49 10.64
CA ILE A 302 -0.54 17.88 10.67
C ILE A 302 -2.05 18.05 10.79
N GLN A 303 -2.79 16.97 11.04
CA GLN A 303 -4.25 17.08 11.13
C GLN A 303 -4.68 17.68 12.46
N ARG A 304 -5.68 18.60 12.39
CA ARG A 304 -6.23 19.33 13.55
C ARG A 304 -5.13 20.07 14.33
N GLY A 305 -4.92 19.72 15.58
CA GLY A 305 -3.88 20.30 16.46
C GLY A 305 -2.52 19.58 16.40
N GLY A 306 -2.33 18.69 15.44
CA GLY A 306 -1.21 17.76 15.35
C GLY A 306 -1.55 16.37 15.91
N LYS A 307 -0.87 15.33 15.40
CA LYS A 307 -1.05 13.93 15.81
C LYS A 307 0.28 13.31 16.22
N ALA A 308 0.25 12.46 17.24
CA ALA A 308 1.37 11.57 17.54
C ALA A 308 1.48 10.53 16.43
N THR A 309 2.50 10.66 15.57
CA THR A 309 2.58 9.86 14.34
C THR A 309 3.74 8.88 14.39
N GLY A 310 3.52 7.68 13.88
CA GLY A 310 4.52 6.66 13.59
C GLY A 310 4.48 6.23 12.13
N LEU A 311 5.60 5.64 11.67
CA LEU A 311 5.67 4.94 10.39
C LEU A 311 6.36 3.60 10.62
N VAL A 312 5.69 2.54 10.21
CA VAL A 312 6.22 1.17 10.22
C VAL A 312 6.09 0.64 8.80
N SER A 313 7.16 0.03 8.31
CA SER A 313 7.22 -0.47 6.92
C SER A 313 7.73 -1.90 6.87
N ILE A 314 7.66 -2.50 5.70
CA ILE A 314 8.47 -3.68 5.33
C ILE A 314 9.33 -3.33 4.12
N ALA A 315 10.51 -3.95 4.05
CA ALA A 315 11.40 -3.78 2.90
C ALA A 315 10.79 -4.43 1.64
N LEU A 316 10.69 -3.65 0.57
CA LEU A 316 10.14 -4.06 -0.72
C LEU A 316 11.14 -3.76 -1.83
N ARG A 317 11.42 -4.75 -2.68
CA ARG A 317 12.25 -4.56 -3.88
C ARG A 317 11.38 -4.17 -5.06
N TYR A 318 11.93 -3.30 -5.91
CA TYR A 318 11.32 -2.93 -7.20
C TYR A 318 9.95 -2.24 -7.04
N MET A 319 9.83 -1.36 -6.05
CA MET A 319 8.63 -0.54 -5.80
C MET A 319 8.13 0.14 -7.08
N HIS A 320 6.82 0.28 -7.21
CA HIS A 320 6.17 0.87 -8.38
C HIS A 320 6.45 0.13 -9.69
N THR A 321 6.68 -1.19 -9.59
CA THR A 321 6.80 -2.07 -10.76
C THR A 321 5.77 -3.19 -10.71
N PRO A 322 5.54 -3.89 -11.83
CA PRO A 322 4.66 -5.06 -11.82
C PRO A 322 5.21 -6.26 -11.02
N THR A 323 6.47 -6.19 -10.60
CA THR A 323 7.19 -7.31 -9.99
C THR A 323 7.82 -6.94 -8.67
N GLU A 324 7.04 -6.34 -7.80
CA GLU A 324 7.40 -6.04 -6.42
C GLU A 324 7.67 -7.34 -5.66
N VAL A 325 8.72 -7.34 -4.83
CA VAL A 325 9.15 -8.53 -4.09
C VAL A 325 9.27 -8.23 -2.62
N ILE A 326 8.63 -9.05 -1.78
CA ILE A 326 8.71 -8.98 -0.33
C ILE A 326 9.08 -10.33 0.29
N CYS A 327 9.50 -10.30 1.56
CA CYS A 327 9.56 -11.49 2.40
C CYS A 327 8.22 -11.66 3.15
N LEU A 328 7.57 -12.82 2.97
CA LEU A 328 6.29 -13.10 3.61
C LEU A 328 6.36 -13.14 5.14
N GLN A 329 7.53 -13.46 5.70
CA GLN A 329 7.72 -13.52 7.14
C GLN A 329 7.63 -12.12 7.79
N ASP A 330 8.04 -11.08 7.07
CA ASP A 330 8.01 -9.70 7.56
C ASP A 330 6.57 -9.21 7.81
N LEU A 331 5.59 -9.73 7.06
CA LEU A 331 4.17 -9.42 7.28
C LEU A 331 3.72 -9.82 8.68
N GLU A 332 3.93 -11.07 9.07
CA GLU A 332 3.49 -11.58 10.38
C GLU A 332 4.34 -11.03 11.54
N ALA A 333 5.61 -10.69 11.27
CA ALA A 333 6.45 -9.99 12.24
C ALA A 333 5.91 -8.58 12.53
N THR A 334 5.46 -7.89 11.49
CA THR A 334 4.84 -6.56 11.63
C THR A 334 3.49 -6.63 12.33
N VAL A 335 2.65 -7.63 12.03
CA VAL A 335 1.39 -7.86 12.77
C VAL A 335 1.66 -8.03 14.26
N ALA A 336 2.65 -8.86 14.63
CA ALA A 336 3.00 -9.08 16.03
C ALA A 336 3.51 -7.80 16.71
N LEU A 337 4.35 -7.01 16.02
CA LEU A 337 4.86 -5.73 16.51
C LEU A 337 3.73 -4.74 16.80
N LEU A 338 2.87 -4.52 15.83
CA LEU A 338 1.79 -3.53 15.95
C LEU A 338 0.75 -3.94 17.00
N LYS A 339 0.41 -5.24 17.05
CA LYS A 339 -0.44 -5.77 18.12
C LYS A 339 0.18 -5.52 19.51
N ARG A 340 1.47 -5.82 19.68
CA ARG A 340 2.17 -5.62 20.97
C ARG A 340 2.18 -4.14 21.35
N PHE A 341 2.50 -3.25 20.41
CA PHE A 341 2.47 -1.82 20.65
C PHE A 341 1.10 -1.35 21.17
N ILE A 342 -0.01 -1.80 20.56
CA ILE A 342 -1.36 -1.42 20.98
C ILE A 342 -1.71 -1.98 22.35
N LEU A 343 -1.34 -3.23 22.65
CA LEU A 343 -1.61 -3.87 23.95
C LEU A 343 -0.81 -3.26 25.11
N ASP A 344 0.33 -2.61 24.82
CA ASP A 344 1.18 -1.96 25.82
C ASP A 344 0.77 -0.52 26.17
N LEU A 345 -0.29 -0.02 25.54
CA LEU A 345 -0.80 1.31 25.87
C LEU A 345 -1.75 1.23 27.07
N ASP A 346 -1.50 2.09 28.06
CA ASP A 346 -2.34 2.31 29.24
C ASP A 346 -2.84 3.77 29.28
N GLU A 347 -3.67 4.11 30.27
CA GLU A 347 -4.26 5.42 30.42
C GLU A 347 -3.26 6.53 30.81
N ASP A 348 -2.10 6.16 31.34
CA ASP A 348 -1.06 7.10 31.80
C ASP A 348 -0.08 7.53 30.68
N VAL A 349 -0.25 6.98 29.44
CA VAL A 349 0.66 7.27 28.33
C VAL A 349 0.48 8.68 27.80
N SER A 350 1.53 9.50 27.91
CA SER A 350 1.64 10.80 27.23
C SER A 350 2.45 10.67 25.93
N PHE A 351 1.91 11.21 24.84
CA PHE A 351 2.62 11.36 23.57
C PHE A 351 3.19 12.78 23.36
N VAL A 352 3.11 13.63 24.39
CA VAL A 352 3.76 14.95 24.35
C VAL A 352 5.26 14.76 24.57
N PRO A 353 6.12 15.14 23.61
CA PRO A 353 7.56 14.93 23.73
C PRO A 353 8.16 15.65 24.96
N GLY A 354 8.86 14.89 25.78
CA GLY A 354 9.55 15.45 26.96
C GLY A 354 8.69 15.67 28.22
N VAL A 355 7.45 15.17 28.20
CA VAL A 355 6.49 15.25 29.32
C VAL A 355 6.13 13.86 29.81
#